data_e4797aac0b8eaf20d6d1b32a1a870aa3
#
_entry.id   e4797aac0b8eaf20d6d1b32a1a870aa3
#
_cell.length_a   1.000
_cell.length_b   1.000
_cell.length_c   1.000
_cell.angle_alpha   90.00
_cell.angle_beta   90.00
_cell.angle_gamma   90.00
#
_symmetry.space_group_name_H-M   'P 1'
#
loop_
_entity.id
_entity.type
_entity.pdbx_description
1 polymer ?
#
loop_
_entity_poly.entity_id
_entity_poly.type
_entity_poly.pdbx_seq_one_letter_code
_entity_poly.pdbx_strand_id
1 'polypeptide(L)'
;MRRIAEHKRKIWKAMEHTIGMRIPLFLAFLILTLVPLLVQVRFTSGYFYQSHVEERMAEAQNRSLILANKIRSSDYINVLLLGNPNPALDAELSTTADLMNGRIVLVDDSFKILKDTFDLSRGKTLVVSDVLKAFDGETSSYLNQKKKYFYVAQPIQAKSTDAAPIDSDVAAGNGKNTAGVQGVLLLMASTENSALLQEKIVQKTGFLQLVMFCFILIADLLAAACLLKPFRRLQQQLDMVAEGNLDQDIDVKTYRETRDISEAVMQTIRKLKNLDQSRQEFVSNVSHELKTPLTSIRVLADSLMGMENAPAELYQEFMQDISAEIDREGKIIDDLLTLVKMDKSSPDLNIAQTSINGLLEQILKRLTPIAKRRNIEITYESKREVSADVDEVKLSLALSNLVENAIKYNREEGKVWVTLDADHKFFYVKVEDNGVGIPKEFQERVFERFYRVDKARSRETGGTGLGLAITKNIILLHQGAIRLKSEEGKGATFTVRIPLNYIP
;
A
#
# COMPACT_ATOMS: atom_id res chain seq x y z
N MET A 1 -29.26 -7.50 13.22
CA MET A 1 -27.84 -7.12 13.04
C MET A 1 -27.35 -7.06 11.58
N ARG A 2 -27.64 -8.01 10.68
CA ARG A 2 -27.21 -7.97 9.25
C ARG A 2 -27.68 -6.72 8.48
N ARG A 3 -28.96 -6.29 8.62
CA ARG A 3 -29.46 -5.07 7.93
C ARG A 3 -28.78 -3.76 8.36
N ILE A 4 -28.36 -3.64 9.61
CA ILE A 4 -27.61 -2.47 10.11
C ILE A 4 -26.19 -2.45 9.56
N ALA A 5 -25.56 -3.62 9.42
CA ALA A 5 -24.23 -3.76 8.84
C ALA A 5 -24.24 -3.46 7.31
N GLU A 6 -25.28 -3.89 6.58
CA GLU A 6 -25.45 -3.56 5.16
C GLU A 6 -25.74 -2.08 4.92
N HIS A 7 -26.54 -1.47 5.79
CA HIS A 7 -26.84 -0.03 5.72
C HIS A 7 -25.60 0.82 6.00
N LYS A 8 -24.80 0.45 7.02
CA LYS A 8 -23.50 1.06 7.30
C LYS A 8 -22.51 0.89 6.14
N ARG A 9 -22.49 -0.28 5.49
CA ARG A 9 -21.61 -0.56 4.34
C ARG A 9 -22.02 0.24 3.09
N LYS A 10 -23.33 0.47 2.87
CA LYS A 10 -23.84 1.34 1.79
C LYS A 10 -23.53 2.80 2.04
N ILE A 11 -23.71 3.29 3.27
CA ILE A 11 -23.34 4.66 3.66
C ILE A 11 -21.82 4.87 3.53
N TRP A 12 -21.02 3.90 3.96
CA TRP A 12 -19.56 3.94 3.83
C TRP A 12 -19.11 3.99 2.37
N LYS A 13 -19.66 3.15 1.49
CA LYS A 13 -19.40 3.19 0.03
C LYS A 13 -19.85 4.48 -0.63
N ALA A 14 -20.98 5.06 -0.22
CA ALA A 14 -21.44 6.34 -0.73
C ALA A 14 -20.56 7.50 -0.25
N MET A 15 -20.03 7.44 0.98
CA MET A 15 -19.05 8.40 1.51
C MET A 15 -17.67 8.28 0.83
N GLU A 16 -17.21 7.08 0.49
CA GLU A 16 -15.93 6.87 -0.22
C GLU A 16 -15.88 7.60 -1.58
N HIS A 17 -17.02 7.73 -2.26
CA HIS A 17 -17.09 8.42 -3.57
C HIS A 17 -17.21 9.93 -3.50
N THR A 18 -17.64 10.49 -2.35
CA THR A 18 -17.93 11.94 -2.22
C THR A 18 -16.91 12.68 -1.35
N ILE A 19 -16.22 11.98 -0.46
CA ILE A 19 -15.30 12.60 0.49
C ILE A 19 -13.86 12.38 0.00
N GLY A 20 -13.28 13.45 -0.57
CA GLY A 20 -11.86 13.43 -0.94
C GLY A 20 -10.97 13.08 0.26
N MET A 21 -9.84 12.43 0.01
CA MET A 21 -8.87 11.90 0.99
C MET A 21 -8.41 12.93 2.06
N ARG A 22 -8.71 14.23 1.87
CA ARG A 22 -8.41 15.31 2.82
C ARG A 22 -9.17 15.19 4.13
N ILE A 23 -10.48 14.89 4.06
CA ILE A 23 -11.34 14.86 5.24
C ILE A 23 -11.02 13.69 6.15
N PRO A 24 -10.89 12.43 5.65
CA PRO A 24 -10.47 11.30 6.50
C PRO A 24 -9.10 11.50 7.11
N LEU A 25 -8.12 12.04 6.36
CA LEU A 25 -6.77 12.27 6.85
C LEU A 25 -6.75 13.33 7.96
N PHE A 26 -7.46 14.46 7.75
CA PHE A 26 -7.64 15.50 8.75
C PHE A 26 -8.32 14.97 10.02
N LEU A 27 -9.40 14.19 9.87
CA LEU A 27 -10.09 13.58 11.01
C LEU A 27 -9.20 12.57 11.77
N ALA A 28 -8.40 11.79 11.05
CA ALA A 28 -7.47 10.86 11.68
C ALA A 28 -6.41 11.59 12.52
N PHE A 29 -5.81 12.67 11.99
CA PHE A 29 -4.87 13.50 12.74
C PHE A 29 -5.56 14.21 13.92
N LEU A 30 -6.74 14.76 13.71
CA LEU A 30 -7.50 15.42 14.77
C LEU A 30 -7.84 14.45 15.92
N ILE A 31 -8.25 13.23 15.64
CA ILE A 31 -8.52 12.21 16.66
C ILE A 31 -7.22 11.84 17.38
N LEU A 32 -6.14 11.62 16.65
CA LEU A 32 -4.84 11.22 17.20
C LEU A 32 -4.28 12.27 18.17
N THR A 33 -4.55 13.55 17.92
CA THR A 33 -4.04 14.66 18.72
C THR A 33 -5.01 15.09 19.83
N LEU A 34 -6.32 15.08 19.57
CA LEU A 34 -7.35 15.52 20.51
C LEU A 34 -7.54 14.52 21.67
N VAL A 35 -7.53 13.21 21.38
CA VAL A 35 -7.78 12.19 22.42
C VAL A 35 -6.72 12.22 23.53
N PRO A 36 -5.43 12.25 23.28
CA PRO A 36 -4.41 12.38 24.33
C PRO A 36 -4.55 13.67 25.14
N LEU A 37 -4.87 14.78 24.47
CA LEU A 37 -5.06 16.07 25.11
C LEU A 37 -6.22 16.06 26.12
N LEU A 38 -7.35 15.45 25.76
CA LEU A 38 -8.51 15.29 26.67
C LEU A 38 -8.20 14.36 27.85
N VAL A 39 -7.49 13.25 27.59
CA VAL A 39 -7.07 12.31 28.64
C VAL A 39 -6.12 12.98 29.62
N GLN A 40 -5.16 13.74 29.12
CA GLN A 40 -4.20 14.49 29.95
C GLN A 40 -4.89 15.45 30.94
N VAL A 41 -5.91 16.21 30.49
CA VAL A 41 -6.68 17.11 31.35
C VAL A 41 -7.27 16.36 32.53
N ARG A 42 -7.99 15.29 32.21
CA ARG A 42 -8.71 14.52 33.21
C ARG A 42 -7.78 13.87 34.23
N PHE A 43 -6.66 13.35 33.74
CA PHE A 43 -5.65 12.70 34.59
C PHE A 43 -4.92 13.71 35.49
N THR A 44 -4.42 14.81 34.92
CA THR A 44 -3.64 15.81 35.65
C THR A 44 -4.48 16.49 36.75
N SER A 45 -5.74 16.83 36.45
CA SER A 45 -6.65 17.47 37.41
C SER A 45 -6.97 16.52 38.58
N GLY A 46 -7.28 15.26 38.31
CA GLY A 46 -7.59 14.27 39.36
C GLY A 46 -6.37 13.95 40.24
N TYR A 47 -5.23 13.71 39.61
CA TYR A 47 -3.99 13.38 40.32
C TYR A 47 -3.50 14.52 41.21
N PHE A 48 -3.55 15.76 40.71
CA PHE A 48 -3.14 16.94 41.50
C PHE A 48 -3.96 17.12 42.76
N TYR A 49 -5.29 16.99 42.66
CA TYR A 49 -6.17 17.11 43.84
C TYR A 49 -5.86 16.02 44.89
N GLN A 50 -5.75 14.77 44.45
CA GLN A 50 -5.47 13.67 45.37
C GLN A 50 -4.10 13.81 46.02
N SER A 51 -3.05 14.10 45.24
CA SER A 51 -1.70 14.30 45.79
C SER A 51 -1.64 15.44 46.82
N HIS A 52 -2.31 16.57 46.52
CA HIS A 52 -2.30 17.72 47.46
C HIS A 52 -3.10 17.43 48.74
N VAL A 53 -4.19 16.68 48.67
CA VAL A 53 -4.94 16.26 49.86
C VAL A 53 -4.16 15.26 50.70
N GLU A 54 -3.48 14.30 50.09
CA GLU A 54 -2.62 13.34 50.77
C GLU A 54 -1.41 14.03 51.47
N GLU A 55 -0.79 15.01 50.82
CA GLU A 55 0.29 15.81 51.40
C GLU A 55 -0.22 16.58 52.66
N ARG A 56 -1.38 17.22 52.57
CA ARG A 56 -1.97 17.92 53.70
C ARG A 56 -2.36 16.98 54.83
N MET A 57 -2.86 15.78 54.55
CA MET A 57 -3.16 14.78 55.57
C MET A 57 -1.87 14.32 56.27
N ALA A 58 -0.79 14.08 55.54
CA ALA A 58 0.51 13.71 56.12
C ALA A 58 1.06 14.84 57.01
N GLU A 59 0.95 16.10 56.56
CA GLU A 59 1.33 17.25 57.38
C GLU A 59 0.51 17.34 58.68
N ALA A 60 -0.82 17.13 58.57
CA ALA A 60 -1.70 17.09 59.72
C ALA A 60 -1.34 15.97 60.70
N GLN A 61 -1.01 14.76 60.19
CA GLN A 61 -0.54 13.64 61.03
C GLN A 61 0.75 14.02 61.80
N ASN A 62 1.72 14.56 61.10
CA ASN A 62 2.98 14.98 61.73
C ASN A 62 2.79 16.06 62.79
N ARG A 63 1.96 17.08 62.51
CA ARG A 63 1.66 18.15 63.46
C ARG A 63 0.87 17.61 64.66
N SER A 64 -0.15 16.72 64.44
CA SER A 64 -0.91 16.11 65.51
C SER A 64 -0.03 15.21 66.40
N LEU A 65 0.95 14.50 65.85
CA LEU A 65 1.90 13.73 66.61
C LEU A 65 2.81 14.59 67.51
N ILE A 66 3.30 15.69 66.98
CA ILE A 66 4.13 16.66 67.71
C ILE A 66 3.30 17.23 68.88
N LEU A 67 2.07 17.67 68.64
CA LEU A 67 1.19 18.20 69.64
C LEU A 67 0.81 17.14 70.71
N ALA A 68 0.50 15.91 70.29
CA ALA A 68 0.19 14.81 71.25
C ALA A 68 1.39 14.53 72.16
N ASN A 69 2.61 14.52 71.66
CA ASN A 69 3.85 14.34 72.48
C ASN A 69 4.02 15.54 73.43
N LYS A 70 3.69 16.74 73.01
CA LYS A 70 3.79 17.95 73.85
C LYS A 70 2.73 17.99 74.93
N ILE A 71 1.51 17.60 74.62
CA ILE A 71 0.43 17.40 75.57
C ILE A 71 0.78 16.36 76.60
N ARG A 72 1.38 15.23 76.16
CA ARG A 72 1.86 14.15 77.05
C ARG A 72 2.98 14.65 78.00
N SER A 73 3.95 15.37 77.48
CA SER A 73 5.14 15.84 78.27
C SER A 73 4.75 16.88 79.32
N SER A 74 3.78 17.74 79.03
CA SER A 74 3.31 18.78 79.92
C SER A 74 2.21 18.34 80.88
N ASP A 75 1.77 17.07 80.84
CA ASP A 75 0.64 16.52 81.59
C ASP A 75 -0.65 17.33 81.46
N TYR A 76 -0.88 17.87 80.27
CA TYR A 76 -1.90 18.89 79.98
C TYR A 76 -3.34 18.36 80.23
N ILE A 77 -3.61 17.09 79.99
CA ILE A 77 -4.94 16.46 80.26
C ILE A 77 -5.31 16.57 81.74
N ASN A 78 -4.39 16.17 82.64
CA ASN A 78 -4.61 16.25 84.05
C ASN A 78 -4.71 17.70 84.55
N VAL A 79 -3.93 18.61 84.00
CA VAL A 79 -3.99 20.04 84.25
C VAL A 79 -5.35 20.63 83.87
N LEU A 80 -5.91 20.23 82.72
CA LEU A 80 -7.23 20.65 82.28
C LEU A 80 -8.38 20.11 83.17
N LEU A 81 -8.26 18.85 83.63
CA LEU A 81 -9.24 18.23 84.52
C LEU A 81 -9.24 18.91 85.90
N LEU A 82 -8.11 19.44 86.36
CA LEU A 82 -7.96 20.20 87.64
C LEU A 82 -8.40 21.67 87.51
N GLY A 83 -8.83 22.09 86.28
CA GLY A 83 -9.31 23.45 86.04
C GLY A 83 -8.19 24.52 85.91
N ASN A 84 -6.93 24.13 85.77
CA ASN A 84 -5.83 25.07 85.59
C ASN A 84 -5.50 25.26 84.12
N PRO A 85 -5.69 26.44 83.55
CA PRO A 85 -5.36 26.69 82.15
C PRO A 85 -3.86 26.76 81.88
N ASN A 86 -3.39 26.23 80.76
CA ASN A 86 -2.02 26.43 80.25
C ASN A 86 -2.09 27.30 78.96
N PRO A 87 -1.95 28.66 79.13
CA PRO A 87 -2.15 29.57 78.03
C PRO A 87 -1.20 29.36 76.84
N ALA A 88 0.03 28.87 77.10
CA ALA A 88 0.99 28.64 76.06
C ALA A 88 0.62 27.48 75.13
N LEU A 89 0.11 26.38 75.71
CA LEU A 89 -0.32 25.23 74.93
C LEU A 89 -1.68 25.47 74.26
N ASP A 90 -2.55 26.24 74.92
CA ASP A 90 -3.82 26.72 74.35
C ASP A 90 -3.56 27.55 73.08
N ALA A 91 -2.63 28.48 73.11
CA ALA A 91 -2.25 29.29 71.97
C ALA A 91 -1.63 28.45 70.84
N GLU A 92 -0.83 27.45 71.18
CA GLU A 92 -0.22 26.56 70.18
C GLU A 92 -1.26 25.65 69.51
N LEU A 93 -2.24 25.12 70.25
CA LEU A 93 -3.35 24.35 69.68
C LEU A 93 -4.20 25.22 68.73
N SER A 94 -4.49 26.49 69.14
CA SER A 94 -5.21 27.42 68.27
C SER A 94 -4.42 27.79 67.03
N THR A 95 -3.11 28.13 67.18
CA THR A 95 -2.27 28.46 66.04
C THR A 95 -2.16 27.29 65.06
N THR A 96 -2.03 26.08 65.57
CA THR A 96 -1.98 24.89 64.69
C THR A 96 -3.32 24.63 63.98
N ALA A 97 -4.41 24.82 64.67
CA ALA A 97 -5.76 24.74 64.06
C ALA A 97 -5.93 25.77 62.95
N ASP A 98 -5.51 27.03 63.15
CA ASP A 98 -5.57 28.11 62.16
C ASP A 98 -4.66 27.82 60.95
N LEU A 99 -3.46 27.37 61.17
CA LEU A 99 -2.48 27.01 60.10
C LEU A 99 -3.03 25.89 59.19
N MET A 100 -3.75 24.95 59.78
CA MET A 100 -4.36 23.85 59.07
C MET A 100 -5.73 24.20 58.47
N ASN A 101 -6.24 25.43 58.67
CA ASN A 101 -7.62 25.80 58.38
C ASN A 101 -8.60 24.77 58.96
N GLY A 102 -8.40 24.45 60.22
CA GLY A 102 -9.03 23.33 60.86
C GLY A 102 -9.43 23.59 62.31
N ARG A 103 -9.86 22.55 62.96
CA ARG A 103 -10.30 22.53 64.36
C ARG A 103 -9.59 21.41 65.10
N ILE A 104 -9.10 21.68 66.30
CA ILE A 104 -8.52 20.64 67.15
C ILE A 104 -9.42 20.40 68.31
N VAL A 105 -9.70 19.13 68.58
CA VAL A 105 -10.52 18.69 69.70
C VAL A 105 -9.72 17.68 70.49
N LEU A 106 -9.67 17.87 71.82
CA LEU A 106 -9.05 16.97 72.76
C LEU A 106 -10.15 16.20 73.51
N VAL A 107 -10.05 14.88 73.48
CA VAL A 107 -11.05 13.97 74.09
C VAL A 107 -10.37 13.14 75.20
N ASP A 108 -11.01 13.00 76.34
CA ASP A 108 -10.57 12.15 77.46
C ASP A 108 -10.92 10.66 77.29
N ASP A 109 -10.54 9.82 78.24
CA ASP A 109 -10.85 8.39 78.30
C ASP A 109 -12.33 8.09 78.45
N SER A 110 -13.13 9.05 78.90
CA SER A 110 -14.59 8.97 79.00
C SER A 110 -15.29 9.49 77.74
N PHE A 111 -14.54 9.68 76.62
CA PHE A 111 -15.02 10.25 75.34
C PHE A 111 -15.57 11.65 75.45
N LYS A 112 -15.22 12.41 76.54
CA LYS A 112 -15.70 13.76 76.75
C LYS A 112 -14.70 14.77 76.16
N ILE A 113 -15.19 15.81 75.50
CA ILE A 113 -14.38 16.86 74.91
C ILE A 113 -13.89 17.79 76.05
N LEU A 114 -12.57 17.72 76.31
CA LEU A 114 -11.93 18.56 77.31
C LEU A 114 -11.63 19.97 76.73
N LYS A 115 -11.13 19.99 75.51
CA LYS A 115 -10.75 21.25 74.84
C LYS A 115 -11.23 21.18 73.37
N ASP A 116 -11.66 22.32 72.90
CA ASP A 116 -12.10 22.56 71.53
C ASP A 116 -11.61 23.95 71.10
N THR A 117 -10.80 24.05 70.04
CA THR A 117 -10.26 25.36 69.61
C THR A 117 -11.33 26.32 69.13
N PHE A 118 -12.55 25.84 68.78
CA PHE A 118 -13.67 26.71 68.43
C PHE A 118 -14.67 26.89 69.58
N ASP A 119 -14.45 26.23 70.67
CA ASP A 119 -15.30 26.26 71.89
C ASP A 119 -16.76 25.87 71.67
N LEU A 120 -17.10 25.15 70.58
CA LEU A 120 -18.44 24.78 70.18
C LEU A 120 -18.99 23.51 70.86
N SER A 121 -18.10 22.65 71.30
CA SER A 121 -18.44 21.29 71.75
C SER A 121 -17.82 20.86 73.07
N ARG A 122 -17.21 21.77 73.83
CA ARG A 122 -16.61 21.48 75.13
C ARG A 122 -17.61 20.81 76.06
N GLY A 123 -17.24 19.73 76.73
CA GLY A 123 -18.06 18.98 77.67
C GLY A 123 -19.04 17.99 77.02
N LYS A 124 -19.20 18.00 75.70
CA LYS A 124 -19.99 17.00 74.95
C LYS A 124 -19.23 15.70 74.76
N THR A 125 -19.98 14.59 74.59
CA THR A 125 -19.36 13.26 74.31
C THR A 125 -19.15 13.14 72.81
N LEU A 126 -17.98 12.67 72.37
CA LEU A 126 -17.61 12.42 70.98
C LEU A 126 -17.26 10.96 70.77
N VAL A 127 -18.12 10.20 70.13
CA VAL A 127 -17.91 8.78 69.81
C VAL A 127 -17.90 8.64 68.26
N VAL A 128 -16.69 8.50 67.70
CA VAL A 128 -16.47 8.30 66.25
C VAL A 128 -15.57 7.07 66.15
N SER A 129 -15.75 6.25 65.14
CA SER A 129 -14.99 5.01 64.92
C SER A 129 -13.47 5.21 64.96
N ASP A 130 -12.99 6.33 64.46
CA ASP A 130 -11.56 6.61 64.40
C ASP A 130 -10.98 7.13 65.72
N VAL A 131 -11.79 7.71 66.57
CA VAL A 131 -11.45 8.04 67.93
C VAL A 131 -11.35 6.75 68.76
N LEU A 132 -12.23 5.75 68.52
CA LEU A 132 -12.14 4.45 69.19
C LEU A 132 -10.86 3.73 68.81
N LYS A 133 -10.48 3.70 67.53
CA LYS A 133 -9.20 3.16 67.06
C LYS A 133 -7.98 3.87 67.70
N ALA A 134 -8.10 5.16 67.89
CA ALA A 134 -7.03 5.92 68.52
C ALA A 134 -6.87 5.58 70.00
N PHE A 135 -7.96 5.25 70.71
CA PHE A 135 -7.89 4.69 72.09
C PHE A 135 -7.24 3.28 72.12
N ASP A 136 -7.33 2.50 71.00
CA ASP A 136 -6.59 1.25 70.86
C ASP A 136 -5.12 1.46 70.51
N GLY A 137 -4.63 2.72 70.49
CA GLY A 137 -3.23 3.11 70.23
C GLY A 137 -2.87 3.29 68.75
N GLU A 138 -3.81 3.20 67.82
CA GLU A 138 -3.58 3.36 66.40
C GLU A 138 -3.91 4.79 65.90
N THR A 139 -2.98 5.43 65.20
CA THR A 139 -3.28 6.72 64.53
C THR A 139 -4.22 6.46 63.37
N SER A 140 -5.38 7.11 63.34
CA SER A 140 -6.37 6.96 62.27
C SER A 140 -6.60 8.27 61.56
N SER A 141 -6.84 8.20 60.25
CA SER A 141 -7.20 9.34 59.44
C SER A 141 -8.34 9.00 58.48
N TYR A 142 -9.21 9.96 58.27
CA TYR A 142 -10.38 9.81 57.39
C TYR A 142 -10.61 11.04 56.53
N LEU A 143 -10.83 10.79 55.22
CA LEU A 143 -11.13 11.83 54.21
C LEU A 143 -12.61 11.75 53.80
N ASN A 144 -13.34 12.81 54.01
CA ASN A 144 -14.70 12.97 53.47
C ASN A 144 -14.68 13.90 52.25
N GLN A 145 -14.57 13.29 51.08
CA GLN A 145 -14.54 14.05 49.83
C GLN A 145 -15.81 14.85 49.56
N LYS A 146 -17.01 14.33 49.95
CA LYS A 146 -18.27 15.00 49.70
C LYS A 146 -18.44 16.26 50.55
N LYS A 147 -18.01 16.22 51.81
CA LYS A 147 -18.10 17.35 52.75
C LYS A 147 -16.83 18.20 52.79
N LYS A 148 -15.83 17.87 51.95
CA LYS A 148 -14.59 18.61 51.78
C LYS A 148 -13.80 18.82 53.10
N TYR A 149 -13.72 17.78 53.94
CA TYR A 149 -12.89 17.81 55.14
C TYR A 149 -12.18 16.46 55.34
N PHE A 150 -11.10 16.50 56.05
CA PHE A 150 -10.46 15.31 56.61
C PHE A 150 -10.21 15.48 58.09
N TYR A 151 -10.04 14.40 58.81
CA TYR A 151 -9.57 14.44 60.18
C TYR A 151 -8.53 13.37 60.45
N VAL A 152 -7.68 13.67 61.47
CA VAL A 152 -6.63 12.79 61.99
C VAL A 152 -6.90 12.62 63.48
N ALA A 153 -7.02 11.37 63.94
CA ALA A 153 -7.14 11.03 65.33
C ALA A 153 -5.76 10.46 65.82
N GLN A 154 -5.12 11.17 66.72
CA GLN A 154 -3.82 10.85 67.27
C GLN A 154 -3.96 10.45 68.72
N PRO A 155 -3.52 9.22 69.17
CA PRO A 155 -3.51 8.84 70.57
C PRO A 155 -2.51 9.64 71.37
N ILE A 156 -2.86 10.02 72.61
CA ILE A 156 -2.00 10.62 73.61
C ILE A 156 -1.76 9.54 74.67
N GLN A 157 -0.53 9.01 74.68
CA GLN A 157 -0.14 7.98 75.64
C GLN A 157 0.08 8.56 77.05
N ALA A 158 -0.21 7.75 78.09
CA ALA A 158 0.07 8.12 79.47
C ALA A 158 1.58 8.32 79.73
N LYS A 159 1.90 9.19 80.66
CA LYS A 159 3.30 9.40 81.11
C LYS A 159 3.73 8.14 81.87
N SER A 160 4.88 7.57 81.57
CA SER A 160 5.38 6.28 82.07
C SER A 160 5.65 6.25 83.59
N THR A 161 5.32 7.33 84.32
CA THR A 161 5.45 7.38 85.78
C THR A 161 4.23 6.81 86.55
N ASP A 162 3.12 6.60 85.88
CA ASP A 162 1.87 6.08 86.48
C ASP A 162 1.53 4.63 86.10
N ALA A 163 2.42 3.98 85.34
CA ALA A 163 2.29 2.55 85.12
C ALA A 163 2.68 1.78 86.39
N ALA A 164 1.72 1.19 87.05
CA ALA A 164 2.00 0.22 88.13
C ALA A 164 2.99 -0.83 87.67
N PRO A 165 3.94 -1.31 88.53
CA PRO A 165 4.90 -2.32 88.12
C PRO A 165 4.17 -3.55 87.63
N ILE A 166 4.25 -3.83 86.37
CA ILE A 166 3.76 -5.07 85.79
C ILE A 166 4.68 -6.17 86.30
N ASP A 167 4.13 -7.10 87.10
CA ASP A 167 4.76 -8.32 87.50
C ASP A 167 5.31 -9.06 86.28
N SER A 168 6.58 -9.30 86.30
CA SER A 168 7.32 -9.96 85.25
C SER A 168 7.12 -11.47 85.33
N ASP A 169 5.98 -12.00 84.88
CA ASP A 169 5.85 -13.46 84.62
C ASP A 169 4.55 -13.72 83.85
N VAL A 170 4.47 -13.35 82.57
CA VAL A 170 3.73 -14.17 81.58
C VAL A 170 4.39 -13.97 80.22
N ALA A 171 4.98 -15.03 79.77
CA ALA A 171 5.71 -15.15 78.51
C ALA A 171 4.78 -15.04 77.27
N ALA A 172 5.38 -14.49 76.23
CA ALA A 172 5.20 -14.77 74.82
C ALA A 172 3.75 -14.91 74.28
N GLY A 173 3.20 -13.80 73.82
CA GLY A 173 2.00 -13.79 72.99
C GLY A 173 1.66 -12.36 72.59
N ASN A 174 1.95 -12.01 71.36
CA ASN A 174 1.48 -10.81 70.59
C ASN A 174 1.05 -9.59 71.43
N GLY A 175 1.99 -8.95 72.10
CA GLY A 175 1.74 -7.82 72.97
C GLY A 175 1.58 -6.56 72.12
N LYS A 176 0.36 -6.11 71.85
CA LYS A 176 0.04 -4.70 71.65
C LYS A 176 0.50 -3.98 72.91
N ASN A 177 1.43 -3.00 72.81
CA ASN A 177 1.82 -2.12 73.88
C ASN A 177 0.60 -1.26 74.30
N THR A 178 -0.22 -1.75 75.23
CA THR A 178 -1.25 -1.03 75.92
C THR A 178 -0.63 -0.22 77.08
N ALA A 179 0.31 0.68 76.75
CA ALA A 179 0.51 1.85 77.58
C ALA A 179 -0.79 2.64 77.50
N GLY A 180 -1.52 2.81 78.63
CA GLY A 180 -2.85 3.41 78.63
C GLY A 180 -2.90 4.73 77.89
N VAL A 181 -3.84 4.85 76.96
CA VAL A 181 -4.08 6.11 76.23
C VAL A 181 -4.90 6.99 77.12
N GLN A 182 -4.32 8.18 77.53
CA GLN A 182 -5.00 9.15 78.39
C GLN A 182 -6.02 10.00 77.68
N GLY A 183 -5.97 10.08 76.32
CA GLY A 183 -6.86 10.89 75.52
C GLY A 183 -6.52 10.81 74.05
N VAL A 184 -7.37 11.40 73.25
CA VAL A 184 -7.21 11.47 71.79
C VAL A 184 -7.25 12.92 71.32
N LEU A 185 -6.24 13.30 70.55
CA LEU A 185 -6.24 14.58 69.81
C LEU A 185 -6.83 14.36 68.42
N LEU A 186 -7.98 14.99 68.14
CA LEU A 186 -8.63 14.98 66.84
C LEU A 186 -8.39 16.33 66.15
N LEU A 187 -7.60 16.30 65.07
CA LEU A 187 -7.40 17.45 64.19
C LEU A 187 -8.31 17.27 62.97
N MET A 188 -9.25 18.20 62.80
CA MET A 188 -10.15 18.26 61.62
C MET A 188 -9.73 19.44 60.77
N ALA A 189 -9.53 19.22 59.45
CA ALA A 189 -9.12 20.25 58.51
C ALA A 189 -9.99 20.28 57.24
N SER A 190 -10.20 21.46 56.69
CA SER A 190 -10.94 21.68 55.47
C SER A 190 -10.06 21.42 54.25
N THR A 191 -10.65 20.72 53.27
CA THR A 191 -10.03 20.57 51.92
C THR A 191 -10.53 21.60 50.91
N GLU A 192 -11.29 22.60 51.34
CA GLU A 192 -11.91 23.59 50.46
C GLU A 192 -10.86 24.42 49.71
N ASN A 193 -9.78 24.83 50.38
CA ASN A 193 -8.66 25.55 49.74
C ASN A 193 -7.98 24.67 48.65
N SER A 194 -7.87 23.36 48.85
CA SER A 194 -7.35 22.44 47.87
C SER A 194 -8.29 22.34 46.66
N ALA A 195 -9.59 22.37 46.87
CA ALA A 195 -10.58 22.36 45.79
C ALA A 195 -10.56 23.68 45.00
N LEU A 196 -10.43 24.84 45.68
CA LEU A 196 -10.29 26.15 45.01
C LEU A 196 -8.99 26.25 44.16
N LEU A 197 -7.87 25.71 44.68
CA LEU A 197 -6.63 25.62 43.92
C LEU A 197 -6.79 24.74 42.69
N GLN A 198 -7.45 23.60 42.83
CA GLN A 198 -7.75 22.72 41.69
C GLN A 198 -8.55 23.45 40.60
N GLU A 199 -9.61 24.19 40.99
CA GLU A 199 -10.41 24.96 40.06
C GLU A 199 -9.62 26.01 39.30
N LYS A 200 -8.74 26.77 39.98
CA LYS A 200 -7.84 27.75 39.36
C LYS A 200 -6.84 27.07 38.36
N ILE A 201 -6.30 25.89 38.73
CA ILE A 201 -5.42 25.14 37.86
C ILE A 201 -6.16 24.66 36.63
N VAL A 202 -7.38 24.10 36.79
CA VAL A 202 -8.22 23.66 35.68
C VAL A 202 -8.53 24.80 34.71
N GLN A 203 -8.87 26.01 35.24
CA GLN A 203 -9.12 27.16 34.39
C GLN A 203 -7.87 27.60 33.58
N LYS A 204 -6.71 27.69 34.25
CA LYS A 204 -5.45 28.10 33.58
C LYS A 204 -4.99 27.04 32.56
N THR A 205 -5.05 25.76 32.93
CA THR A 205 -4.69 24.68 32.00
C THR A 205 -5.71 24.56 30.85
N GLY A 206 -6.98 24.83 31.10
CA GLY A 206 -8.03 24.85 30.07
C GLY A 206 -7.78 25.91 29.00
N PHE A 207 -7.38 27.12 29.42
CA PHE A 207 -7.00 28.17 28.47
C PHE A 207 -5.78 27.77 27.60
N LEU A 208 -4.71 27.25 28.23
CA LEU A 208 -3.54 26.78 27.52
C LEU A 208 -3.88 25.67 26.51
N GLN A 209 -4.77 24.76 26.91
CA GLN A 209 -5.23 23.67 26.04
C GLN A 209 -6.05 24.17 24.85
N LEU A 210 -6.89 25.19 25.04
CA LEU A 210 -7.61 25.81 23.94
C LEU A 210 -6.65 26.41 22.91
N VAL A 211 -5.59 27.09 23.37
CA VAL A 211 -4.56 27.64 22.49
C VAL A 211 -3.83 26.51 21.74
N MET A 212 -3.42 25.45 22.47
CA MET A 212 -2.78 24.29 21.84
C MET A 212 -3.70 23.59 20.84
N PHE A 213 -4.98 23.44 21.15
CA PHE A 213 -5.96 22.87 20.24
C PHE A 213 -6.08 23.66 18.93
N CYS A 214 -6.18 24.99 19.02
CA CYS A 214 -6.21 25.85 17.84
C CYS A 214 -4.91 25.72 17.01
N PHE A 215 -3.75 25.65 17.65
CA PHE A 215 -2.46 25.45 16.98
C PHE A 215 -2.38 24.10 16.26
N ILE A 216 -2.79 23.02 16.93
CA ILE A 216 -2.84 21.66 16.37
C ILE A 216 -3.77 21.63 15.17
N LEU A 217 -4.97 22.23 15.27
CA LEU A 217 -5.95 22.27 14.20
C LEU A 217 -5.40 22.96 12.94
N ILE A 218 -4.67 24.05 13.10
CA ILE A 218 -4.01 24.75 11.99
C ILE A 218 -2.90 23.87 11.41
N ALA A 219 -2.07 23.26 12.26
CA ALA A 219 -0.99 22.38 11.83
C ALA A 219 -1.52 21.15 11.06
N ASP A 220 -2.60 20.54 11.52
CA ASP A 220 -3.25 19.39 10.85
C ASP A 220 -3.80 19.78 9.47
N LEU A 221 -4.42 20.95 9.35
CA LEU A 221 -4.89 21.48 8.05
C LEU A 221 -3.74 21.71 7.08
N LEU A 222 -2.64 22.30 7.55
CA LEU A 222 -1.44 22.54 6.74
C LEU A 222 -0.76 21.22 6.33
N ALA A 223 -0.62 20.28 7.27
CA ALA A 223 -0.07 18.96 7.01
C ALA A 223 -0.89 18.19 5.96
N ALA A 224 -2.22 18.15 6.10
CA ALA A 224 -3.12 17.51 5.15
C ALA A 224 -3.03 18.16 3.75
N ALA A 225 -2.93 19.49 3.67
CA ALA A 225 -2.76 20.20 2.41
C ALA A 225 -1.40 19.89 1.74
N CYS A 226 -0.32 19.84 2.53
CA CYS A 226 1.03 19.58 2.05
C CYS A 226 1.18 18.12 1.56
N LEU A 227 0.70 17.15 2.34
CA LEU A 227 0.77 15.73 2.01
C LEU A 227 0.00 15.36 0.74
N LEU A 228 -1.14 16.02 0.47
CA LEU A 228 -1.97 15.72 -0.70
C LEU A 228 -1.60 16.49 -1.96
N LYS A 229 -0.74 17.50 -1.87
CA LYS A 229 -0.32 18.30 -3.03
C LYS A 229 0.33 17.49 -4.15
N PRO A 230 1.27 16.55 -3.88
CA PRO A 230 1.88 15.72 -4.92
C PRO A 230 0.86 14.79 -5.63
N PHE A 231 -0.07 14.21 -4.89
CA PHE A 231 -1.10 13.34 -5.47
C PHE A 231 -2.04 14.11 -6.42
N ARG A 232 -2.38 15.36 -6.09
CA ARG A 232 -3.16 16.22 -7.00
C ARG A 232 -2.41 16.56 -8.27
N ARG A 233 -1.10 16.83 -8.18
CA ARG A 233 -0.27 17.06 -9.37
C ARG A 233 -0.22 15.82 -10.25
N LEU A 234 -0.05 14.64 -9.64
CA LEU A 234 -0.08 13.37 -10.36
C LEU A 234 -1.43 13.16 -11.06
N GLN A 235 -2.55 13.40 -10.37
CA GLN A 235 -3.88 13.30 -10.95
C GLN A 235 -4.06 14.25 -12.16
N GLN A 236 -3.68 15.53 -12.03
CA GLN A 236 -3.77 16.50 -13.12
C GLN A 236 -2.95 16.08 -14.35
N GLN A 237 -1.75 15.52 -14.15
CA GLN A 237 -0.92 15.02 -15.24
C GLN A 237 -1.53 13.78 -15.90
N LEU A 238 -2.15 12.89 -15.10
CA LEU A 238 -2.89 11.73 -15.62
C LEU A 238 -4.13 12.12 -16.41
N ASP A 239 -4.87 13.14 -15.98
CA ASP A 239 -6.05 13.67 -16.70
C ASP A 239 -5.64 14.21 -18.08
N MET A 240 -4.50 14.92 -18.18
CA MET A 240 -3.97 15.39 -19.47
C MET A 240 -3.58 14.23 -20.41
N VAL A 241 -3.04 13.15 -19.87
CA VAL A 241 -2.74 11.92 -20.64
C VAL A 241 -4.04 11.25 -21.11
N ALA A 242 -5.06 11.21 -20.26
CA ALA A 242 -6.37 10.64 -20.60
C ALA A 242 -7.08 11.43 -21.71
N GLU A 243 -6.84 12.74 -21.81
CA GLU A 243 -7.32 13.61 -22.90
C GLU A 243 -6.53 13.41 -24.22
N GLY A 244 -5.55 12.50 -24.24
CA GLY A 244 -4.80 12.12 -25.45
C GLY A 244 -3.42 12.77 -25.57
N ASN A 245 -2.97 13.56 -24.59
CA ASN A 245 -1.63 14.14 -24.60
C ASN A 245 -0.60 13.14 -24.05
N LEU A 246 -0.18 12.20 -24.89
CA LEU A 246 0.81 11.17 -24.54
C LEU A 246 2.25 11.70 -24.45
N ASP A 247 2.50 12.93 -24.85
CA ASP A 247 3.83 13.55 -24.76
C ASP A 247 4.12 14.18 -23.40
N GLN A 248 3.12 14.20 -22.50
CA GLN A 248 3.26 14.73 -21.15
C GLN A 248 4.22 13.89 -20.31
N ASP A 249 5.23 14.53 -19.74
CA ASP A 249 6.14 13.89 -18.80
C ASP A 249 5.53 13.90 -17.40
N ILE A 250 5.32 12.72 -16.82
CA ILE A 250 4.79 12.57 -15.47
C ILE A 250 5.98 12.45 -14.51
N ASP A 251 6.36 13.57 -13.87
CA ASP A 251 7.50 13.64 -12.97
C ASP A 251 7.10 14.19 -11.59
N VAL A 252 6.57 13.31 -10.71
CA VAL A 252 6.22 13.65 -9.33
C VAL A 252 7.13 12.88 -8.37
N LYS A 253 8.29 13.47 -8.05
CA LYS A 253 9.36 12.85 -7.22
C LYS A 253 9.31 13.21 -5.73
N THR A 254 8.20 13.78 -5.24
CA THR A 254 8.11 14.31 -3.87
C THR A 254 8.21 13.21 -2.80
N TYR A 255 7.52 12.09 -3.02
CA TYR A 255 7.53 10.90 -2.15
C TYR A 255 7.93 9.68 -2.97
N ARG A 256 8.45 8.64 -2.30
CA ARG A 256 8.81 7.37 -2.94
C ARG A 256 7.61 6.75 -3.65
N GLU A 257 6.46 6.74 -2.99
CA GLU A 257 5.21 6.17 -3.52
C GLU A 257 4.73 6.91 -4.79
N THR A 258 4.79 8.25 -4.80
CA THR A 258 4.40 9.02 -6.00
C THR A 258 5.38 8.83 -7.14
N ARG A 259 6.68 8.65 -6.85
CA ARG A 259 7.70 8.34 -7.85
C ARG A 259 7.47 6.96 -8.46
N ASP A 260 7.27 5.93 -7.63
CA ASP A 260 7.07 4.55 -8.10
C ASP A 260 5.81 4.44 -8.99
N ILE A 261 4.72 5.15 -8.61
CA ILE A 261 3.52 5.27 -9.44
C ILE A 261 3.81 6.01 -10.76
N SER A 262 4.52 7.14 -10.71
CA SER A 262 4.88 7.90 -11.91
C SER A 262 5.70 7.07 -12.89
N GLU A 263 6.69 6.31 -12.41
CA GLU A 263 7.52 5.41 -13.23
C GLU A 263 6.69 4.29 -13.87
N ALA A 264 5.79 3.64 -13.13
CA ALA A 264 4.91 2.60 -13.65
C ALA A 264 3.96 3.13 -14.73
N VAL A 265 3.38 4.32 -14.49
CA VAL A 265 2.52 4.98 -15.47
C VAL A 265 3.30 5.39 -16.72
N MET A 266 4.50 5.96 -16.58
CA MET A 266 5.35 6.33 -17.70
C MET A 266 5.75 5.12 -18.55
N GLN A 267 6.00 3.96 -17.94
CA GLN A 267 6.21 2.72 -18.69
C GLN A 267 4.98 2.33 -19.52
N THR A 268 3.79 2.50 -18.94
CA THR A 268 2.52 2.20 -19.63
C THR A 268 2.28 3.18 -20.79
N ILE A 269 2.52 4.47 -20.59
CA ILE A 269 2.41 5.50 -21.63
C ILE A 269 3.39 5.22 -22.78
N ARG A 270 4.65 4.87 -22.48
CA ARG A 270 5.63 4.49 -23.50
C ARG A 270 5.16 3.29 -24.32
N LYS A 271 4.58 2.26 -23.68
CA LYS A 271 4.00 1.13 -24.40
C LYS A 271 2.84 1.54 -25.29
N LEU A 272 1.94 2.38 -24.79
CA LEU A 272 0.81 2.92 -25.59
C LEU A 272 1.30 3.73 -26.78
N LYS A 273 2.27 4.61 -26.59
CA LYS A 273 2.86 5.43 -27.66
C LYS A 273 3.53 4.55 -28.73
N ASN A 274 4.30 3.55 -28.34
CA ASN A 274 4.89 2.60 -29.28
C ASN A 274 3.84 1.80 -30.06
N LEU A 275 2.73 1.43 -29.39
CA LEU A 275 1.62 0.74 -30.04
C LEU A 275 0.90 1.65 -31.05
N ASP A 276 0.65 2.91 -30.67
CA ASP A 276 -0.01 3.87 -31.57
C ASP A 276 0.88 4.20 -32.78
N GLN A 277 2.17 4.43 -32.55
CA GLN A 277 3.14 4.64 -33.63
C GLN A 277 3.19 3.45 -34.58
N SER A 278 3.29 2.23 -34.03
CA SER A 278 3.29 1.00 -34.84
C SER A 278 1.99 0.85 -35.66
N ARG A 279 0.84 1.24 -35.06
CA ARG A 279 -0.45 1.25 -35.78
C ARG A 279 -0.49 2.27 -36.92
N GLN A 280 0.03 3.49 -36.68
CA GLN A 280 0.09 4.53 -37.71
C GLN A 280 1.03 4.12 -38.86
N GLU A 281 2.22 3.58 -38.54
CA GLU A 281 3.14 3.04 -39.54
C GLU A 281 2.51 1.90 -40.35
N PHE A 282 1.78 1.01 -39.67
CA PHE A 282 1.05 -0.06 -40.35
C PHE A 282 0.01 0.49 -41.36
N VAL A 283 -0.85 1.44 -40.94
CA VAL A 283 -1.86 2.06 -41.82
C VAL A 283 -1.21 2.78 -43.01
N SER A 284 -0.13 3.51 -42.76
CA SER A 284 0.64 4.20 -43.80
C SER A 284 1.22 3.21 -44.82
N ASN A 285 1.87 2.14 -44.31
CA ASN A 285 2.50 1.14 -45.17
C ASN A 285 1.46 0.36 -46.01
N VAL A 286 0.31 -0.02 -45.39
CA VAL A 286 -0.83 -0.62 -46.11
C VAL A 286 -1.29 0.28 -47.26
N SER A 287 -1.50 1.58 -46.97
CA SER A 287 -1.95 2.54 -47.97
C SER A 287 -0.95 2.67 -49.12
N HIS A 288 0.34 2.67 -48.82
CA HIS A 288 1.39 2.76 -49.85
C HIS A 288 1.49 1.47 -50.69
N GLU A 289 1.47 0.29 -50.06
CA GLU A 289 1.62 -1.00 -50.74
C GLU A 289 0.37 -1.37 -51.59
N LEU A 290 -0.82 -0.86 -51.26
CA LEU A 290 -2.03 -1.00 -52.10
C LEU A 290 -2.10 0.04 -53.21
N LYS A 291 -1.62 1.28 -52.97
CA LYS A 291 -1.69 2.35 -53.99
C LYS A 291 -0.79 2.07 -55.21
N THR A 292 0.37 1.45 -54.99
CA THR A 292 1.37 1.20 -56.05
C THR A 292 0.83 0.26 -57.13
N PRO A 293 0.34 -0.97 -56.83
CA PRO A 293 -0.21 -1.89 -57.84
C PRO A 293 -1.45 -1.30 -58.54
N LEU A 294 -2.32 -0.62 -57.77
CA LEU A 294 -3.52 0.02 -58.33
C LEU A 294 -3.13 1.08 -59.34
N THR A 295 -2.07 1.86 -59.08
CA THR A 295 -1.57 2.85 -60.03
C THR A 295 -0.96 2.19 -61.28
N SER A 296 -0.22 1.08 -61.12
CA SER A 296 0.31 0.28 -62.22
C SER A 296 -0.79 -0.26 -63.11
N ILE A 297 -1.81 -0.88 -62.51
CA ILE A 297 -2.99 -1.39 -63.26
C ILE A 297 -3.64 -0.24 -64.08
N ARG A 298 -3.84 0.92 -63.44
CA ARG A 298 -4.45 2.07 -64.08
C ARG A 298 -3.59 2.56 -65.25
N VAL A 299 -2.27 2.70 -65.11
CA VAL A 299 -1.38 3.13 -66.19
C VAL A 299 -1.39 2.13 -67.35
N LEU A 300 -1.38 0.81 -67.06
CA LEU A 300 -1.46 -0.22 -68.09
C LEU A 300 -2.81 -0.15 -68.82
N ALA A 301 -3.93 -0.01 -68.10
CA ALA A 301 -5.25 0.11 -68.67
C ALA A 301 -5.42 1.42 -69.49
N ASP A 302 -4.96 2.54 -68.99
CA ASP A 302 -5.00 3.86 -69.71
C ASP A 302 -4.13 3.77 -71.01
N SER A 303 -2.96 3.13 -70.93
CA SER A 303 -2.09 2.88 -72.09
C SER A 303 -2.80 2.04 -73.12
N LEU A 304 -3.45 0.96 -72.70
CA LEU A 304 -4.20 0.05 -73.59
C LEU A 304 -5.38 0.78 -74.29
N MET A 305 -6.12 1.60 -73.54
CA MET A 305 -7.23 2.41 -74.08
C MET A 305 -6.81 3.49 -75.04
N GLY A 306 -5.58 4.02 -74.90
CA GLY A 306 -5.04 5.06 -75.77
C GLY A 306 -4.44 4.55 -77.10
N MET A 307 -4.33 3.21 -77.28
CA MET A 307 -3.74 2.61 -78.47
C MET A 307 -4.79 2.34 -79.56
N GLU A 308 -4.76 3.07 -80.66
CA GLU A 308 -5.53 2.78 -81.87
C GLU A 308 -4.79 1.70 -82.72
N ASN A 309 -5.44 0.52 -82.99
CA ASN A 309 -4.93 -0.55 -83.82
C ASN A 309 -3.64 -1.28 -83.29
N ALA A 310 -3.51 -1.45 -81.99
CA ALA A 310 -2.41 -2.25 -81.45
C ALA A 310 -2.53 -3.71 -81.85
N PRO A 311 -1.38 -4.45 -82.06
CA PRO A 311 -1.35 -5.89 -82.35
C PRO A 311 -2.05 -6.67 -81.20
N ALA A 312 -2.71 -7.79 -81.59
CA ALA A 312 -3.43 -8.65 -80.61
C ALA A 312 -2.46 -9.20 -79.51
N GLU A 313 -1.22 -9.48 -79.89
CA GLU A 313 -0.15 -9.92 -78.99
C GLU A 313 0.13 -8.89 -77.91
N LEU A 314 0.14 -7.59 -78.23
CA LEU A 314 0.36 -6.50 -77.26
C LEU A 314 -0.80 -6.37 -76.30
N TYR A 315 -2.06 -6.49 -76.78
CA TYR A 315 -3.24 -6.57 -75.89
C TYR A 315 -3.14 -7.73 -74.93
N GLN A 316 -2.68 -8.88 -75.36
CA GLN A 316 -2.53 -10.07 -74.53
C GLN A 316 -1.43 -9.88 -73.49
N GLU A 317 -0.29 -9.23 -73.82
CA GLU A 317 0.77 -8.93 -72.88
C GLU A 317 0.30 -7.95 -71.79
N PHE A 318 -0.35 -6.80 -72.12
CA PHE A 318 -0.87 -5.89 -71.14
C PHE A 318 -1.94 -6.53 -70.24
N MET A 319 -2.82 -7.38 -70.80
CA MET A 319 -3.81 -8.06 -69.99
C MET A 319 -3.20 -9.09 -69.06
N GLN A 320 -2.08 -9.74 -69.46
CA GLN A 320 -1.35 -10.65 -68.59
C GLN A 320 -0.66 -9.87 -67.44
N ASP A 321 -0.07 -8.69 -67.72
CA ASP A 321 0.51 -7.81 -66.71
C ASP A 321 -0.52 -7.30 -65.73
N ILE A 322 -1.68 -6.86 -66.20
CA ILE A 322 -2.81 -6.45 -65.36
C ILE A 322 -3.26 -7.60 -64.46
N SER A 323 -3.44 -8.80 -65.03
CA SER A 323 -3.83 -9.97 -64.27
C SER A 323 -2.81 -10.33 -63.21
N ALA A 324 -1.50 -10.27 -63.52
CA ALA A 324 -0.44 -10.54 -62.56
C ALA A 324 -0.42 -9.56 -61.41
N GLU A 325 -0.73 -8.25 -61.67
CA GLU A 325 -0.75 -7.23 -60.62
C GLU A 325 -2.02 -7.36 -59.77
N ILE A 326 -3.18 -7.77 -60.32
CA ILE A 326 -4.38 -8.12 -59.54
C ILE A 326 -4.15 -9.32 -58.63
N ASP A 327 -3.49 -10.37 -59.11
CA ASP A 327 -3.15 -11.54 -58.29
C ASP A 327 -2.22 -11.17 -57.15
N ARG A 328 -1.28 -10.26 -57.41
CA ARG A 328 -0.37 -9.71 -56.39
C ARG A 328 -1.10 -8.92 -55.33
N GLU A 329 -2.06 -8.06 -55.74
CA GLU A 329 -2.87 -7.26 -54.82
C GLU A 329 -3.75 -8.17 -53.94
N GLY A 330 -4.37 -9.21 -54.53
CA GLY A 330 -5.11 -10.24 -53.81
C GLY A 330 -4.24 -10.89 -52.71
N LYS A 331 -2.99 -11.25 -53.01
CA LYS A 331 -2.07 -11.82 -52.03
C LYS A 331 -1.74 -10.86 -50.90
N ILE A 332 -1.54 -9.54 -51.18
CA ILE A 332 -1.33 -8.54 -50.16
C ILE A 332 -2.52 -8.44 -49.23
N ILE A 333 -3.76 -8.42 -49.78
CA ILE A 333 -5.01 -8.37 -48.99
C ILE A 333 -5.15 -9.58 -48.08
N ASP A 334 -4.90 -10.79 -48.61
CA ASP A 334 -4.99 -12.06 -47.84
C ASP A 334 -3.94 -12.10 -46.71
N ASP A 335 -2.72 -11.67 -46.97
CA ASP A 335 -1.66 -11.55 -45.98
C ASP A 335 -2.07 -10.57 -44.86
N LEU A 336 -2.65 -9.41 -45.23
CA LEU A 336 -3.16 -8.41 -44.28
C LEU A 336 -4.31 -8.94 -43.43
N LEU A 337 -5.29 -9.60 -44.04
CA LEU A 337 -6.41 -10.21 -43.31
C LEU A 337 -5.92 -11.27 -42.34
N THR A 338 -4.90 -12.04 -42.73
CA THR A 338 -4.27 -13.05 -41.89
C THR A 338 -3.59 -12.41 -40.68
N LEU A 339 -2.85 -11.32 -40.87
CA LEU A 339 -2.21 -10.56 -39.78
C LEU A 339 -3.25 -9.97 -38.82
N VAL A 340 -4.32 -9.32 -39.34
CA VAL A 340 -5.36 -8.71 -38.52
C VAL A 340 -6.11 -9.76 -37.69
N LYS A 341 -6.36 -10.96 -38.25
CA LYS A 341 -6.96 -12.06 -37.52
C LYS A 341 -6.05 -12.58 -36.38
N MET A 342 -4.74 -12.54 -36.58
CA MET A 342 -3.75 -12.98 -35.58
C MET A 342 -3.49 -11.95 -34.48
N ASP A 343 -3.73 -10.67 -34.70
CA ASP A 343 -3.53 -9.58 -33.72
C ASP A 343 -4.65 -9.54 -32.64
N LYS A 344 -5.69 -10.37 -32.75
CA LYS A 344 -6.72 -10.48 -31.70
C LYS A 344 -6.16 -11.10 -30.42
N SER A 345 -6.64 -10.65 -29.27
CA SER A 345 -6.18 -11.07 -27.93
C SER A 345 -6.32 -12.58 -27.64
N SER A 346 -7.07 -13.31 -28.43
CA SER A 346 -7.18 -14.77 -28.42
C SER A 346 -7.39 -15.23 -29.85
N PRO A 347 -6.30 -15.50 -30.59
CA PRO A 347 -6.44 -16.11 -31.91
C PRO A 347 -6.94 -17.55 -31.74
N ASP A 348 -8.05 -17.86 -32.43
CA ASP A 348 -8.59 -19.21 -32.47
C ASP A 348 -7.56 -20.13 -33.19
N LEU A 349 -6.84 -20.94 -32.41
CA LEU A 349 -5.96 -21.98 -32.92
C LEU A 349 -6.74 -23.30 -32.98
N ASN A 350 -6.78 -23.92 -34.13
CA ASN A 350 -7.33 -25.27 -34.31
C ASN A 350 -6.21 -26.32 -34.11
N ILE A 351 -5.86 -26.54 -32.84
CA ILE A 351 -4.77 -27.44 -32.46
C ILE A 351 -5.26 -28.91 -32.64
N ALA A 352 -4.52 -29.67 -33.44
CA ALA A 352 -4.73 -31.09 -33.65
C ALA A 352 -3.40 -31.82 -33.73
N GLN A 353 -3.38 -33.10 -33.39
CA GLN A 353 -2.21 -33.95 -33.57
C GLN A 353 -1.93 -34.15 -35.06
N THR A 354 -0.79 -33.58 -35.52
CA THR A 354 -0.43 -33.52 -36.93
C THR A 354 0.92 -34.19 -37.17
N SER A 355 1.06 -34.96 -38.23
CA SER A 355 2.36 -35.47 -38.71
C SER A 355 3.16 -34.35 -39.38
N ILE A 356 4.21 -33.92 -38.77
CA ILE A 356 5.10 -32.83 -39.31
C ILE A 356 5.86 -33.31 -40.56
N ASN A 357 6.20 -34.59 -40.63
CA ASN A 357 6.79 -35.19 -41.81
C ASN A 357 5.84 -35.10 -43.02
N GLY A 358 4.60 -35.55 -42.84
CA GLY A 358 3.58 -35.50 -43.91
C GLY A 358 3.27 -34.05 -44.34
N LEU A 359 3.21 -33.12 -43.38
CA LEU A 359 2.99 -31.70 -43.67
C LEU A 359 4.14 -31.12 -44.54
N LEU A 360 5.42 -31.39 -44.17
CA LEU A 360 6.59 -30.92 -44.94
C LEU A 360 6.60 -31.55 -46.33
N GLU A 361 6.31 -32.85 -46.46
CA GLU A 361 6.25 -33.52 -47.76
C GLU A 361 5.21 -32.89 -48.67
N GLN A 362 4.04 -32.57 -48.17
CA GLN A 362 2.99 -31.89 -48.95
C GLN A 362 3.43 -30.49 -49.38
N ILE A 363 4.06 -29.70 -48.48
CA ILE A 363 4.59 -28.38 -48.82
C ILE A 363 5.66 -28.48 -49.91
N LEU A 364 6.61 -29.37 -49.74
CA LEU A 364 7.71 -29.56 -50.70
C LEU A 364 7.23 -30.07 -52.05
N LYS A 365 6.28 -30.98 -52.07
CA LYS A 365 5.63 -31.47 -53.31
C LYS A 365 5.01 -30.34 -54.10
N ARG A 366 4.34 -29.39 -53.42
CA ARG A 366 3.72 -28.21 -54.02
C ARG A 366 4.74 -27.21 -54.57
N LEU A 367 5.89 -27.01 -53.85
CA LEU A 367 6.88 -26.03 -54.20
C LEU A 367 7.98 -26.53 -55.16
N THR A 368 8.16 -27.83 -55.32
CA THR A 368 9.11 -28.45 -56.24
C THR A 368 8.97 -27.98 -57.70
N PRO A 369 7.74 -27.85 -58.28
CA PRO A 369 7.60 -27.34 -59.67
C PRO A 369 8.10 -25.88 -59.80
N ILE A 370 7.91 -25.06 -58.74
CA ILE A 370 8.39 -23.67 -58.73
C ILE A 370 9.91 -23.60 -58.62
N ALA A 371 10.51 -24.44 -57.80
CA ALA A 371 11.98 -24.57 -57.69
C ALA A 371 12.61 -25.03 -58.99
N LYS A 372 12.04 -26.04 -59.66
CA LYS A 372 12.50 -26.55 -60.95
C LYS A 372 12.49 -25.48 -62.05
N ARG A 373 11.50 -24.59 -62.09
CA ARG A 373 11.46 -23.48 -63.07
C ARG A 373 12.61 -22.51 -62.88
N ARG A 374 13.21 -22.45 -61.68
CA ARG A 374 14.32 -21.61 -61.32
C ARG A 374 15.66 -22.37 -61.26
N ASN A 375 15.71 -23.63 -61.70
CA ASN A 375 16.87 -24.53 -61.59
C ASN A 375 17.39 -24.67 -60.16
N ILE A 376 16.48 -24.72 -59.16
CA ILE A 376 16.85 -24.87 -57.75
C ILE A 376 16.57 -26.29 -57.30
N GLU A 377 17.56 -26.93 -56.69
CA GLU A 377 17.42 -28.25 -56.09
C GLU A 377 16.94 -28.16 -54.66
N ILE A 378 15.87 -28.91 -54.30
CA ILE A 378 15.40 -29.03 -52.95
C ILE A 378 15.77 -30.38 -52.38
N THR A 379 16.43 -30.43 -51.25
CA THR A 379 16.77 -31.65 -50.52
C THR A 379 16.01 -31.66 -49.18
N TYR A 380 15.31 -32.76 -48.91
CA TYR A 380 14.60 -32.98 -47.65
C TYR A 380 15.25 -34.12 -46.88
N GLU A 381 15.59 -33.89 -45.63
CA GLU A 381 16.12 -34.88 -44.71
C GLU A 381 15.29 -34.88 -43.41
N SER A 382 14.66 -36.00 -43.10
CA SER A 382 14.03 -36.23 -41.85
C SER A 382 14.85 -37.19 -40.99
N LYS A 383 15.26 -36.74 -39.81
CA LYS A 383 16.06 -37.58 -38.90
C LYS A 383 15.19 -38.51 -38.07
N ARG A 384 13.92 -38.21 -37.92
CA ARG A 384 12.93 -39.03 -37.19
C ARG A 384 11.48 -38.67 -37.57
N GLU A 385 10.56 -39.58 -37.32
CA GLU A 385 9.12 -39.28 -37.42
C GLU A 385 8.70 -38.39 -36.28
N VAL A 386 7.91 -37.34 -36.58
CA VAL A 386 7.47 -36.33 -35.64
C VAL A 386 5.99 -36.09 -35.77
N SER A 387 5.27 -36.27 -34.65
CA SER A 387 3.87 -35.83 -34.51
C SER A 387 3.81 -34.79 -33.40
N ALA A 388 3.05 -33.72 -33.61
CA ALA A 388 2.94 -32.63 -32.67
C ALA A 388 1.54 -32.03 -32.66
N ASP A 389 1.17 -31.38 -31.55
CA ASP A 389 -0.08 -30.65 -31.37
C ASP A 389 0.04 -29.26 -31.98
N VAL A 390 -0.47 -29.08 -33.20
CA VAL A 390 -0.32 -27.83 -33.95
C VAL A 390 -1.56 -27.49 -34.76
N ASP A 391 -1.73 -26.23 -35.15
CA ASP A 391 -2.67 -25.80 -36.18
C ASP A 391 -2.02 -26.07 -37.56
N GLU A 392 -2.43 -27.13 -38.21
CA GLU A 392 -1.86 -27.59 -39.48
C GLU A 392 -1.90 -26.50 -40.57
N VAL A 393 -3.01 -25.78 -40.69
CA VAL A 393 -3.20 -24.74 -41.71
C VAL A 393 -2.23 -23.59 -41.52
N LYS A 394 -2.18 -23.07 -40.27
CA LYS A 394 -1.29 -21.96 -39.95
C LYS A 394 0.18 -22.37 -40.03
N LEU A 395 0.53 -23.53 -39.50
CA LEU A 395 1.90 -24.04 -39.59
C LEU A 395 2.33 -24.31 -41.03
N SER A 396 1.44 -24.87 -41.87
CA SER A 396 1.67 -25.03 -43.30
C SER A 396 1.99 -23.70 -43.98
N LEU A 397 1.24 -22.64 -43.66
CA LEU A 397 1.50 -21.29 -44.18
C LEU A 397 2.88 -20.77 -43.78
N ALA A 398 3.25 -20.90 -42.50
CA ALA A 398 4.52 -20.45 -41.98
C ALA A 398 5.70 -21.16 -42.64
N LEU A 399 5.67 -22.52 -42.73
CA LEU A 399 6.72 -23.31 -43.31
C LEU A 399 6.80 -23.11 -44.83
N SER A 400 5.64 -22.99 -45.52
CA SER A 400 5.61 -22.65 -46.95
C SER A 400 6.31 -21.33 -47.23
N ASN A 401 6.04 -20.28 -46.45
CA ASN A 401 6.67 -18.98 -46.60
C ASN A 401 8.20 -19.05 -46.44
N LEU A 402 8.72 -19.87 -45.52
CA LEU A 402 10.16 -20.05 -45.37
C LEU A 402 10.80 -20.73 -46.60
N VAL A 403 10.17 -21.80 -47.08
CA VAL A 403 10.67 -22.54 -48.26
C VAL A 403 10.52 -21.69 -49.52
N GLU A 404 9.40 -20.98 -49.70
CA GLU A 404 9.20 -20.04 -50.81
C GLU A 404 10.29 -18.96 -50.81
N ASN A 405 10.62 -18.37 -49.65
CA ASN A 405 11.68 -17.39 -49.54
C ASN A 405 13.06 -17.97 -49.90
N ALA A 406 13.36 -19.18 -49.46
CA ALA A 406 14.60 -19.88 -49.78
C ALA A 406 14.73 -20.16 -51.30
N ILE A 407 13.62 -20.41 -52.00
CA ILE A 407 13.61 -20.56 -53.45
C ILE A 407 13.71 -19.18 -54.14
N LYS A 408 12.98 -18.20 -53.67
CA LYS A 408 12.83 -16.89 -54.29
C LYS A 408 14.11 -16.05 -54.25
N TYR A 409 14.81 -16.09 -53.14
CA TYR A 409 16.04 -15.31 -52.90
C TYR A 409 17.30 -16.14 -53.12
N ASN A 410 17.15 -17.28 -53.80
CA ASN A 410 18.29 -18.10 -54.19
C ASN A 410 18.98 -17.52 -55.45
N ARG A 411 20.14 -18.05 -55.75
CA ARG A 411 20.89 -17.85 -57.00
C ARG A 411 20.47 -18.93 -58.02
N GLU A 412 20.79 -18.72 -59.28
CA GLU A 412 20.63 -19.75 -60.31
C GLU A 412 21.43 -20.98 -59.93
N GLU A 413 20.91 -22.19 -60.20
CA GLU A 413 21.47 -23.47 -59.80
C GLU A 413 21.73 -23.61 -58.29
N GLY A 414 20.95 -22.87 -57.49
CA GLY A 414 21.01 -22.89 -56.04
C GLY A 414 20.41 -24.15 -55.43
N LYS A 415 20.63 -24.30 -54.13
CA LYS A 415 20.13 -25.44 -53.35
C LYS A 415 19.36 -24.95 -52.12
N VAL A 416 18.32 -25.68 -51.75
CA VAL A 416 17.55 -25.51 -50.52
C VAL A 416 17.56 -26.82 -49.75
N TRP A 417 17.99 -26.78 -48.52
CA TRP A 417 17.94 -27.93 -47.59
C TRP A 417 16.87 -27.73 -46.54
N VAL A 418 15.96 -28.68 -46.41
CA VAL A 418 14.94 -28.70 -45.36
C VAL A 418 15.22 -29.88 -44.46
N THR A 419 15.49 -29.63 -43.19
CA THR A 419 15.79 -30.69 -42.22
C THR A 419 14.77 -30.69 -41.12
N LEU A 420 14.21 -31.86 -40.79
CA LEU A 420 13.34 -32.10 -39.64
C LEU A 420 14.08 -32.92 -38.59
N ASP A 421 14.05 -32.44 -37.36
CA ASP A 421 14.59 -33.16 -36.19
C ASP A 421 13.69 -32.90 -34.96
N ALA A 422 13.80 -33.72 -33.92
CA ALA A 422 13.09 -33.51 -32.68
C ALA A 422 13.88 -34.03 -31.47
N ASP A 423 13.70 -33.39 -30.35
CA ASP A 423 14.09 -33.91 -29.06
C ASP A 423 12.83 -34.35 -28.24
N HIS A 424 12.96 -34.54 -26.94
CA HIS A 424 11.88 -34.98 -26.05
C HIS A 424 10.82 -33.92 -25.75
N LYS A 425 11.02 -32.66 -26.16
CA LYS A 425 10.13 -31.53 -25.88
C LYS A 425 9.75 -30.74 -27.12
N PHE A 426 10.61 -30.64 -28.08
CA PHE A 426 10.47 -29.76 -29.23
C PHE A 426 10.79 -30.49 -30.55
N PHE A 427 10.16 -30.05 -31.63
CA PHE A 427 10.64 -30.35 -32.96
C PHE A 427 11.28 -29.11 -33.60
N TYR A 428 12.15 -29.36 -34.55
CA TYR A 428 12.95 -28.36 -35.21
C TYR A 428 12.82 -28.53 -36.73
N VAL A 429 12.42 -27.46 -37.41
CA VAL A 429 12.46 -27.39 -38.86
C VAL A 429 13.53 -26.38 -39.25
N LYS A 430 14.55 -26.83 -39.95
CA LYS A 430 15.61 -25.99 -40.45
C LYS A 430 15.44 -25.85 -41.96
N VAL A 431 15.34 -24.63 -42.49
CA VAL A 431 15.32 -24.29 -43.90
C VAL A 431 16.58 -23.50 -44.18
N GLU A 432 17.45 -24.04 -45.03
CA GLU A 432 18.76 -23.49 -45.40
C GLU A 432 18.84 -23.28 -46.89
N ASP A 433 19.36 -22.16 -47.35
CA ASP A 433 19.63 -21.83 -48.74
C ASP A 433 21.06 -21.34 -48.92
N ASN A 434 21.58 -21.44 -50.14
CA ASN A 434 22.85 -20.89 -50.55
C ASN A 434 22.69 -19.63 -51.44
N GLY A 435 21.63 -18.90 -51.23
CA GLY A 435 21.24 -17.72 -52.00
C GLY A 435 22.05 -16.45 -51.66
N VAL A 436 21.41 -15.30 -51.83
CA VAL A 436 22.04 -13.98 -51.65
C VAL A 436 22.39 -13.64 -50.21
N GLY A 437 21.77 -14.33 -49.25
CA GLY A 437 21.94 -14.06 -47.85
C GLY A 437 21.34 -12.71 -47.40
N ILE A 438 21.47 -12.42 -46.08
CA ILE A 438 20.93 -11.22 -45.43
C ILE A 438 22.04 -10.56 -44.63
N PRO A 439 22.39 -9.27 -44.92
CA PRO A 439 23.38 -8.53 -44.17
C PRO A 439 23.01 -8.45 -42.67
N LYS A 440 24.00 -8.46 -41.78
CA LYS A 440 23.83 -8.56 -40.33
C LYS A 440 22.93 -7.48 -39.74
N GLU A 441 23.03 -6.27 -40.27
CA GLU A 441 22.22 -5.09 -39.85
C GLU A 441 20.73 -5.23 -40.08
N PHE A 442 20.32 -6.11 -41.03
CA PHE A 442 18.89 -6.29 -41.38
C PHE A 442 18.26 -7.55 -40.77
N GLN A 443 19.06 -8.46 -40.16
CA GLN A 443 18.59 -9.76 -39.71
C GLN A 443 17.51 -9.69 -38.60
N GLU A 444 17.54 -8.67 -37.75
CA GLU A 444 16.48 -8.46 -36.75
C GLU A 444 15.22 -7.88 -37.38
N ARG A 445 15.41 -7.05 -38.41
CA ARG A 445 14.31 -6.27 -39.03
C ARG A 445 13.53 -7.04 -40.08
N VAL A 446 14.07 -8.14 -40.63
CA VAL A 446 13.35 -8.91 -41.65
C VAL A 446 12.05 -9.56 -41.19
N PHE A 447 11.81 -9.59 -39.89
CA PHE A 447 10.54 -10.03 -39.28
C PHE A 447 9.56 -8.88 -39.02
N GLU A 448 9.95 -7.61 -39.29
CA GLU A 448 9.04 -6.46 -39.21
C GLU A 448 8.06 -6.48 -40.37
N ARG A 449 6.84 -5.96 -40.14
CA ARG A 449 5.80 -5.88 -41.19
C ARG A 449 6.23 -4.93 -42.31
N PHE A 450 6.03 -5.34 -43.58
CA PHE A 450 6.41 -4.60 -44.79
C PHE A 450 7.89 -4.33 -44.95
N TYR A 451 8.74 -4.92 -44.12
CA TYR A 451 10.17 -4.73 -44.22
C TYR A 451 10.78 -5.55 -45.38
N ARG A 452 11.66 -4.92 -46.14
CA ARG A 452 12.42 -5.52 -47.26
C ARG A 452 13.83 -4.96 -47.28
N VAL A 453 14.82 -5.83 -47.45
CA VAL A 453 16.24 -5.44 -47.52
C VAL A 453 16.50 -4.61 -48.79
N ASP A 454 15.90 -4.99 -49.93
CA ASP A 454 15.97 -4.26 -51.20
C ASP A 454 14.59 -4.12 -51.80
N LYS A 455 14.07 -2.86 -51.81
CA LYS A 455 12.74 -2.52 -52.35
C LYS A 455 12.64 -2.69 -53.86
N ALA A 456 13.71 -2.46 -54.64
CA ALA A 456 13.70 -2.53 -56.09
C ALA A 456 13.66 -3.99 -56.57
N ARG A 457 14.54 -4.81 -56.10
CA ARG A 457 14.64 -6.23 -56.46
C ARG A 457 13.44 -7.04 -55.98
N SER A 458 12.84 -6.67 -54.84
CA SER A 458 11.64 -7.34 -54.32
C SER A 458 10.34 -6.98 -55.04
N ARG A 459 10.27 -5.89 -55.83
CA ARG A 459 9.15 -5.62 -56.72
C ARG A 459 9.14 -6.59 -57.91
N GLU A 460 10.25 -6.86 -58.53
CA GLU A 460 10.39 -7.85 -59.60
C GLU A 460 10.07 -9.26 -59.17
N THR A 461 10.37 -9.60 -57.91
CA THR A 461 10.12 -10.94 -57.36
C THR A 461 8.77 -11.07 -56.62
N GLY A 462 7.93 -10.02 -56.55
CA GLY A 462 6.53 -10.09 -56.03
C GLY A 462 6.42 -10.32 -54.52
N GLY A 463 7.35 -9.81 -53.68
CA GLY A 463 7.29 -9.98 -52.23
C GLY A 463 6.40 -8.92 -51.54
N THR A 464 5.51 -9.32 -50.63
CA THR A 464 4.66 -8.43 -49.84
C THR A 464 5.34 -7.79 -48.61
N GLY A 465 6.50 -8.40 -48.19
CA GLY A 465 7.15 -8.01 -46.92
C GLY A 465 6.36 -8.42 -45.66
N LEU A 466 5.27 -9.19 -45.81
CA LEU A 466 4.44 -9.67 -44.74
C LEU A 466 4.71 -11.12 -44.33
N GLY A 467 5.23 -11.94 -45.26
CA GLY A 467 5.37 -13.39 -45.06
C GLY A 467 6.22 -13.77 -43.83
N LEU A 468 7.40 -13.16 -43.63
CA LEU A 468 8.21 -13.46 -42.44
C LEU A 468 7.60 -12.95 -41.13
N ALA A 469 6.87 -11.83 -41.17
CA ALA A 469 6.11 -11.34 -40.01
C ALA A 469 4.97 -12.30 -39.65
N ILE A 470 4.22 -12.79 -40.64
CA ILE A 470 3.19 -13.83 -40.47
C ILE A 470 3.82 -15.11 -39.91
N THR A 471 4.94 -15.56 -40.51
CA THR A 471 5.67 -16.75 -40.04
C THR A 471 6.07 -16.63 -38.57
N LYS A 472 6.67 -15.52 -38.16
CA LYS A 472 7.06 -15.28 -36.77
C LYS A 472 5.85 -15.32 -35.85
N ASN A 473 4.75 -14.67 -36.19
CA ASN A 473 3.51 -14.67 -35.40
C ASN A 473 2.94 -16.08 -35.25
N ILE A 474 2.85 -16.86 -36.32
CA ILE A 474 2.38 -18.24 -36.27
C ILE A 474 3.24 -19.09 -35.35
N ILE A 475 4.56 -18.99 -35.45
CA ILE A 475 5.47 -19.73 -34.58
C ILE A 475 5.32 -19.33 -33.12
N LEU A 476 5.14 -18.03 -32.82
CA LEU A 476 4.90 -17.54 -31.46
C LEU A 476 3.55 -18.02 -30.90
N LEU A 477 2.49 -18.08 -31.73
CA LEU A 477 1.20 -18.64 -31.35
C LEU A 477 1.31 -20.13 -30.97
N HIS A 478 2.19 -20.88 -31.61
CA HIS A 478 2.52 -22.27 -31.27
C HIS A 478 3.56 -22.37 -30.13
N GLN A 479 3.79 -21.28 -29.36
CA GLN A 479 4.76 -21.24 -28.27
C GLN A 479 6.20 -21.60 -28.69
N GLY A 480 6.47 -21.44 -29.99
CA GLY A 480 7.74 -21.72 -30.60
C GLY A 480 8.66 -20.50 -30.68
N ALA A 481 9.79 -20.70 -31.32
CA ALA A 481 10.78 -19.66 -31.62
C ALA A 481 11.37 -19.86 -33.00
N ILE A 482 11.66 -18.76 -33.71
CA ILE A 482 12.36 -18.74 -34.98
C ILE A 482 13.72 -18.04 -34.80
N ARG A 483 14.77 -18.61 -35.39
CA ARG A 483 16.10 -18.03 -35.43
C ARG A 483 16.59 -17.92 -36.85
N LEU A 484 17.29 -16.84 -37.17
CA LEU A 484 17.94 -16.60 -38.44
C LEU A 484 19.47 -16.56 -38.24
N LYS A 485 20.18 -17.27 -39.09
CA LYS A 485 21.61 -17.13 -39.29
C LYS A 485 21.88 -16.92 -40.79
N SER A 486 22.54 -15.86 -41.16
CA SER A 486 22.80 -15.55 -42.55
C SER A 486 24.09 -14.78 -42.69
N GLU A 487 24.71 -14.94 -43.84
CA GLU A 487 25.87 -14.15 -44.26
C GLU A 487 25.65 -13.74 -45.71
N GLU A 488 25.87 -12.46 -46.01
CA GLU A 488 25.69 -11.93 -47.36
C GLU A 488 26.55 -12.70 -48.36
N GLY A 489 25.94 -13.15 -49.48
CA GLY A 489 26.56 -13.94 -50.51
C GLY A 489 26.72 -15.45 -50.21
N LYS A 490 26.39 -15.90 -48.98
CA LYS A 490 26.52 -17.32 -48.58
C LYS A 490 25.18 -18.01 -48.30
N GLY A 491 24.08 -17.25 -48.25
CA GLY A 491 22.73 -17.76 -48.02
C GLY A 491 22.20 -17.50 -46.62
N ALA A 492 21.04 -18.06 -46.34
CA ALA A 492 20.34 -17.91 -45.04
C ALA A 492 19.91 -19.27 -44.50
N THR A 493 19.82 -19.33 -43.16
CA THR A 493 19.33 -20.50 -42.43
C THR A 493 18.29 -20.03 -41.45
N PHE A 494 17.06 -20.43 -41.66
CA PHE A 494 15.95 -20.26 -40.71
C PHE A 494 15.76 -21.53 -39.89
N THR A 495 15.76 -21.43 -38.58
CA THR A 495 15.53 -22.56 -37.68
C THR A 495 14.27 -22.24 -36.84
N VAL A 496 13.26 -23.05 -37.03
CA VAL A 496 11.99 -23.02 -36.28
C VAL A 496 12.03 -24.09 -35.20
N ARG A 497 11.65 -23.74 -33.98
CA ARG A 497 11.51 -24.66 -32.85
C ARG A 497 10.10 -24.51 -32.29
N ILE A 498 9.35 -25.61 -32.20
CA ILE A 498 7.98 -25.64 -31.67
C ILE A 498 7.86 -26.79 -30.66
N PRO A 499 7.10 -26.63 -29.53
CA PRO A 499 6.83 -27.73 -28.61
C PRO A 499 6.06 -28.87 -29.30
N LEU A 500 6.33 -30.12 -28.91
CA LEU A 500 5.57 -31.28 -29.40
C LEU A 500 4.14 -31.29 -28.87
N ASN A 501 3.94 -30.83 -27.63
CA ASN A 501 2.61 -30.74 -27.01
C ASN A 501 2.27 -29.25 -26.82
N TYR A 502 1.06 -28.89 -27.20
CA TYR A 502 0.54 -27.54 -26.97
C TYR A 502 -0.07 -27.43 -25.56
N ILE A 503 0.38 -26.47 -24.76
CA ILE A 503 -0.15 -26.18 -23.44
C ILE A 503 -0.91 -24.85 -23.56
N PRO A 504 -2.25 -24.83 -23.45
CA PRO A 504 -3.07 -23.63 -23.65
C PRO A 504 -2.87 -22.54 -22.60
#